data_283997504f22ee14f7c7467e821940ec
#
_entry.id   283997504f22ee14f7c7467e821940ec
#
_cell.length_a   1.000
_cell.length_b   1.000
_cell.length_c   1.000
_cell.angle_alpha   90.00
_cell.angle_beta   90.00
_cell.angle_gamma   90.00
#
_symmetry.space_group_name_H-M   'P 1'
#
loop_
_entity.id
_entity.type
_entity.pdbx_description
1 polymer ?
#
loop_
_entity_poly.entity_id
_entity_poly.type
_entity_poly.pdbx_seq_one_letter_code
_entity_poly.pdbx_strand_id
1 'polypeptide(L)' 'MRSYCITLRDRETQTVVGYYDGSWTTDRRRALDLRQREVAEAHAARMRGRCPRNADLIKVEKLDAAD' A
#
# COMPACT_ATOMS: atom_id res chain seq x y z
N MET A 1 4.91 17.56 -4.24
CA MET A 1 5.32 16.32 -4.89
C MET A 1 4.32 15.22 -4.63
N ARG A 2 4.12 14.35 -5.60
CA ARG A 2 3.21 13.22 -5.44
C ARG A 2 3.96 12.01 -4.96
N SER A 3 3.45 11.38 -3.93
CA SER A 3 3.99 10.14 -3.39
C SER A 3 2.87 9.15 -3.23
N TYR A 4 3.20 7.88 -3.41
CA TYR A 4 2.23 6.79 -3.30
C TYR A 4 2.80 5.72 -2.39
N CYS A 5 1.93 5.03 -1.70
CA CYS A 5 2.30 3.88 -0.89
C CYS A 5 1.33 2.74 -1.14
N ILE A 6 1.71 1.57 -0.67
CA ILE A 6 0.87 0.38 -0.75
C ILE A 6 0.37 0.06 0.64
N THR A 7 -0.94 -0.10 0.77
CA THR A 7 -1.58 -0.35 2.05
C THR A 7 -2.29 -1.70 2.04
N LEU A 8 -2.43 -2.26 3.23
CA LEU A 8 -3.25 -3.44 3.46
C LEU A 8 -4.41 -3.02 4.35
N ARG A 9 -5.63 -3.37 3.95
CA ARG A 9 -6.83 -3.02 4.70
C ARG A 9 -7.41 -4.24 5.41
N ASP A 10 -8.14 -3.98 6.49
CA ASP A 10 -8.94 -5.00 7.18
C ASP A 10 -10.19 -5.29 6.34
N ARG A 11 -10.51 -6.57 6.19
CA ARG A 11 -11.63 -6.99 5.36
C ARG A 11 -12.98 -6.53 5.93
N GLU A 12 -13.10 -6.49 7.22
CA GLU A 12 -14.36 -6.14 7.86
C GLU A 12 -14.56 -4.63 7.98
N THR A 13 -13.54 -3.93 8.44
CA THR A 13 -13.62 -2.50 8.72
C THR A 13 -13.19 -1.63 7.57
N GLN A 14 -12.42 -2.17 6.62
CA GLN A 14 -11.82 -1.44 5.51
C GLN A 14 -10.83 -0.36 5.96
N THR A 15 -10.41 -0.41 7.21
CA THR A 15 -9.38 0.50 7.70
C THR A 15 -7.99 -0.03 7.35
N VAL A 16 -7.03 0.87 7.23
CA VAL A 16 -5.65 0.49 6.95
C VAL A 16 -5.04 -0.15 8.18
N VAL A 17 -4.53 -1.36 8.03
CA VAL A 17 -3.88 -2.10 9.11
C VAL A 17 -2.39 -2.32 8.85
N GLY A 18 -1.92 -2.01 7.66
CA GLY A 18 -0.50 -2.14 7.36
C GLY A 18 -0.08 -1.31 6.17
N TYR A 19 1.21 -0.97 6.15
CA TYR A 19 1.87 -0.26 5.06
C TYR A 19 3.04 -1.09 4.58
N TYR A 20 3.26 -1.10 3.28
CA TYR A 20 4.37 -1.82 2.70
C TYR A 20 5.65 -1.01 2.85
N ASP A 21 6.67 -1.62 3.46
CA ASP A 21 8.00 -1.01 3.66
C ASP A 21 9.13 -1.91 3.14
N GLY A 22 8.79 -2.89 2.33
CA GLY A 22 9.64 -4.02 1.96
C GLY A 22 9.16 -5.30 2.63
N SER A 23 8.45 -5.16 3.71
CA SER A 23 7.63 -6.15 4.40
C SER A 23 6.31 -5.44 4.73
N TRP A 24 5.82 -5.54 5.95
CA TRP A 24 4.62 -4.82 6.39
C TRP A 24 4.86 -4.17 7.73
N THR A 25 4.42 -2.93 7.88
CA THR A 25 4.54 -2.18 9.13
C THR A 25 3.23 -1.48 9.44
N THR A 26 2.97 -1.23 10.71
CA THR A 26 1.83 -0.41 11.12
C THR A 26 2.16 1.08 11.12
N ASP A 27 3.41 1.44 10.97
CA ASP A 27 3.87 2.83 11.01
C ASP A 27 3.85 3.44 9.60
N ARG A 28 2.92 4.37 9.37
CA ARG A 28 2.78 5.05 8.09
C ARG A 28 4.07 5.73 7.64
N ARG A 29 4.86 6.24 8.58
CA ARG A 29 6.09 6.95 8.25
C ARG A 29 7.16 6.03 7.66
N ARG A 30 7.03 4.74 7.87
CA ARG A 30 7.95 3.74 7.31
C ARG A 30 7.48 3.20 5.97
N ALA A 31 6.31 3.61 5.51
CA ALA A 31 5.79 3.16 4.22
C ALA A 31 6.76 3.53 3.10
N LEU A 32 6.96 2.60 2.19
CA LEU A 32 7.82 2.82 1.04
C LEU A 32 7.25 3.93 0.17
N ASP A 33 8.06 4.96 -0.07
CA ASP A 33 7.65 6.11 -0.87
C ASP A 33 7.88 5.81 -2.35
N LEU A 34 6.79 5.64 -3.07
CA LEU A 34 6.81 5.36 -4.50
C LEU A 34 6.31 6.61 -5.23
N ARG A 35 7.20 7.29 -5.90
CA ARG A 35 6.90 8.59 -6.49
C ARG A 35 6.06 8.52 -7.75
N GLN A 36 6.00 7.36 -8.39
CA GLN A 36 5.23 7.16 -9.59
C GLN A 36 4.11 6.17 -9.34
N ARG A 37 2.89 6.56 -9.69
CA ARG A 37 1.73 5.71 -9.51
C ARG A 37 1.88 4.38 -10.25
N GLU A 38 2.45 4.41 -11.44
CA GLU A 38 2.64 3.22 -12.25
C GLU A 38 3.56 2.21 -11.56
N VAL A 39 4.60 2.70 -10.91
CA VAL A 39 5.52 1.86 -10.14
C VAL A 39 4.80 1.25 -8.95
N ALA A 40 4.00 2.06 -8.25
CA ALA A 40 3.21 1.57 -7.11
C ALA A 40 2.21 0.50 -7.55
N GLU A 41 1.52 0.71 -8.67
CA GLU A 41 0.57 -0.26 -9.19
C GLU A 41 1.26 -1.57 -9.57
N ALA A 42 2.46 -1.49 -10.17
CA ALA A 42 3.22 -2.68 -10.52
C ALA A 42 3.64 -3.49 -9.29
N HIS A 43 4.08 -2.79 -8.23
CA HIS A 43 4.40 -3.46 -6.97
C HIS A 43 3.16 -4.11 -6.35
N ALA A 44 2.04 -3.37 -6.34
CA ALA A 44 0.80 -3.88 -5.78
C ALA A 44 0.32 -5.13 -6.54
N ALA A 45 0.43 -5.11 -7.86
CA ALA A 45 0.04 -6.25 -8.68
C ALA A 45 0.85 -7.51 -8.33
N ARG A 46 2.17 -7.34 -8.12
CA ARG A 46 3.01 -8.47 -7.69
C ARG A 46 2.61 -9.00 -6.33
N MET A 47 2.33 -8.09 -5.41
CA MET A 47 1.94 -8.48 -4.05
C MET A 47 0.60 -9.20 -4.04
N ARG A 48 -0.34 -8.74 -4.87
CA ARG A 48 -1.64 -9.41 -5.02
C ARG A 48 -1.48 -10.82 -5.55
N GLY A 49 -0.54 -11.01 -6.47
CA GLY A 49 -0.23 -12.34 -6.99
C GLY A 49 0.35 -13.29 -5.96
N ARG A 50 1.11 -12.75 -4.99
CA ARG A 50 1.68 -13.55 -3.90
C ARG A 50 0.66 -13.83 -2.79
N CYS A 51 -0.33 -12.97 -2.65
CA CYS A 51 -1.32 -13.07 -1.57
C CYS A 51 -2.73 -13.03 -2.16
N PRO A 52 -3.13 -14.04 -2.94
CA PRO A 52 -4.40 -13.98 -3.65
C PRO A 52 -5.62 -13.86 -2.74
N ARG A 53 -5.53 -14.35 -1.50
CA ARG A 53 -6.63 -14.24 -0.55
C ARG A 53 -6.87 -12.80 -0.11
N ASN A 54 -5.84 -11.97 -0.12
CA ASN A 54 -5.90 -10.59 0.33
C ASN A 54 -5.72 -9.60 -0.82
N ALA A 55 -5.79 -10.08 -2.07
CA ALA A 55 -5.51 -9.24 -3.23
C ALA A 55 -6.41 -8.01 -3.26
N ASP A 56 -7.68 -8.18 -2.91
CA ASP A 56 -8.66 -7.09 -2.89
C ASP A 56 -8.42 -6.09 -1.76
N LEU A 57 -7.58 -6.43 -0.78
CA LEU A 57 -7.28 -5.56 0.36
C LEU A 57 -5.99 -4.78 0.18
N ILE A 58 -5.20 -5.12 -0.83
CA ILE A 58 -3.95 -4.43 -1.14
C ILE A 58 -4.27 -3.28 -2.08
N LYS A 59 -4.02 -2.03 -1.62
CA LYS A 59 -4.39 -0.82 -2.35
C LYS A 59 -3.20 0.09 -2.54
N VAL A 60 -3.25 0.87 -3.61
CA VAL A 60 -2.31 1.98 -3.83
C VAL A 60 -3.00 3.26 -3.37
N GLU A 61 -2.35 4.01 -2.49
CA GLU A 61 -2.90 5.23 -1.94
C GLU A 61 -1.88 6.35 -1.97
N LYS A 62 -2.36 7.58 -1.93
CA LYS A 62 -1.48 8.75 -1.86
C LYS A 62 -0.88 8.84 -0.46
N LEU A 63 0.43 8.99 -0.42
CA LEU A 63 1.16 9.11 0.84
C LEU A 63 1.22 10.56 1.32
N ASP A 64 1.19 11.50 0.41
CA ASP A 64 1.33 12.92 0.69
C ASP A 64 0.01 13.61 1.05
N ALA A 65 -0.91 12.87 1.62
CA ALA A 65 -2.25 13.35 1.93
C ALA A 65 -2.27 14.46 2.99
N ALA A 66 -1.14 14.76 3.59
CA ALA A 66 -1.02 15.84 4.55
C ALA A 66 -1.20 17.22 3.92
N ASP A 67 -1.10 17.31 2.65
CA ASP A 67 -1.21 18.58 1.93
C ASP A 67 -2.65 19.00 1.69
#